data_09ee32fd820942cbd8cdd1cba5fad567
#
_entry.id   09ee32fd820942cbd8cdd1cba5fad567
#
_cell.length_a   1.000
_cell.length_b   1.000
_cell.length_c   1.000
_cell.angle_alpha   90.00
_cell.angle_beta   90.00
_cell.angle_gamma   90.00
#
_symmetry.space_group_name_H-M   'P 1'
#
loop_
_entity.id
_entity.type
_entity.pdbx_description
1 polymer ?
#
loop_
_entity_poly.entity_id
_entity_poly.type
_entity_poly.pdbx_seq_one_letter_code
_entity_poly.pdbx_strand_id
1 'polypeptide(L)' 'MTQEISRPVVAIYPGTFDPVTNGHLDLIARGAAIFDKLIVAISQNLEKDPLFAVQERVEMLEAVTYEWKNVEVE' A
#
# COMPACT_ATOMS: atom_id res chain seq x y z
N MET A 1 14.72 20.14 23.35
CA MET A 1 14.87 18.80 23.14
C MET A 1 15.54 18.46 21.88
N THR A 2 16.40 17.64 22.00
CA THR A 2 17.17 17.29 20.90
C THR A 2 16.57 16.24 20.10
N GLN A 3 16.63 16.38 18.85
CA GLN A 3 16.14 15.38 18.00
C GLN A 3 17.18 14.33 17.80
N GLU A 4 16.82 13.16 18.04
CA GLU A 4 17.69 12.12 17.87
C GLU A 4 17.79 11.69 16.50
N ILE A 5 18.54 10.70 16.26
CA ILE A 5 18.63 10.08 15.00
C ILE A 5 17.32 9.60 14.58
N SER A 6 16.88 10.02 13.42
CA SER A 6 15.69 9.54 12.86
C SER A 6 15.96 8.33 12.08
N ARG A 7 15.33 7.25 12.42
CA ARG A 7 15.40 6.06 11.62
C ARG A 7 14.19 6.01 10.75
N PRO A 8 14.33 5.67 9.49
CA PRO A 8 13.16 5.57 8.63
C PRO A 8 12.22 4.51 9.17
N VAL A 9 10.96 4.82 9.22
CA VAL A 9 9.94 3.87 9.62
C VAL A 9 9.23 3.41 8.37
N VAL A 10 9.33 2.11 8.10
CA VAL A 10 8.68 1.50 6.95
C VAL A 10 7.53 0.67 7.46
N ALA A 11 6.36 0.97 6.97
CA ALA A 11 5.16 0.22 7.35
C ALA A 11 4.67 -0.61 6.18
N ILE A 12 4.01 -1.70 6.48
CA ILE A 12 3.47 -2.59 5.46
C ILE A 12 1.98 -2.68 5.65
N TYR A 13 1.26 -2.49 4.57
CA TYR A 13 -0.19 -2.61 4.57
C TYR A 13 -0.56 -3.79 3.67
N PRO A 14 -0.80 -4.97 4.25
CA PRO A 14 -1.13 -6.13 3.44
C PRO A 14 -2.62 -6.21 3.16
N GLY A 15 -2.97 -6.76 2.03
CA GLY A 15 -4.37 -6.98 1.68
C GLY A 15 -4.49 -7.62 0.33
N THR A 16 -5.68 -8.02 -0.03
CA THR A 16 -5.89 -8.60 -1.36
C THR A 16 -6.13 -7.52 -2.41
N PHE A 17 -6.75 -6.40 -2.01
CA PHE A 17 -7.03 -5.27 -2.91
C PHE A 17 -7.67 -5.75 -4.22
N ASP A 18 -8.76 -6.46 -4.10
CA ASP A 18 -9.40 -7.14 -5.24
C ASP A 18 -10.85 -6.71 -5.41
N PRO A 19 -11.10 -5.49 -5.84
CA PRO A 19 -10.14 -4.43 -6.17
C PRO A 19 -9.85 -3.51 -5.00
N VAL A 20 -8.99 -2.55 -5.22
CA VAL A 20 -8.74 -1.48 -4.26
C VAL A 20 -10.03 -0.65 -4.12
N THR A 21 -10.30 -0.20 -2.90
CA THR A 21 -11.51 0.58 -2.63
C THR A 21 -11.11 1.93 -2.04
N ASN A 22 -12.08 2.82 -1.89
CA ASN A 22 -11.83 4.11 -1.26
C ASN A 22 -11.39 3.96 0.20
N GLY A 23 -11.88 2.91 0.88
CA GLY A 23 -11.40 2.63 2.23
C GLY A 23 -9.93 2.30 2.26
N HIS A 24 -9.46 1.51 1.29
CA HIS A 24 -8.04 1.22 1.18
C HIS A 24 -7.25 2.48 0.91
N LEU A 25 -7.75 3.33 0.01
CA LEU A 25 -7.04 4.56 -0.33
C LEU A 25 -6.95 5.51 0.85
N ASP A 26 -7.99 5.56 1.67
CA ASP A 26 -7.96 6.40 2.85
C ASP A 26 -6.86 5.95 3.81
N LEU A 27 -6.74 4.65 4.04
CA LEU A 27 -5.69 4.13 4.90
C LEU A 27 -4.30 4.32 4.30
N ILE A 28 -4.19 4.17 3.00
CA ILE A 28 -2.91 4.39 2.32
C ILE A 28 -2.49 5.85 2.45
N ALA A 29 -3.42 6.78 2.25
CA ALA A 29 -3.12 8.20 2.38
C ALA A 29 -2.67 8.54 3.79
N ARG A 30 -3.32 7.98 4.79
CA ARG A 30 -2.94 8.21 6.17
C ARG A 30 -1.57 7.63 6.48
N GLY A 31 -1.31 6.42 6.00
CA GLY A 31 -0.02 5.80 6.20
C GLY A 31 1.09 6.56 5.51
N ALA A 32 0.83 7.02 4.29
CA ALA A 32 1.81 7.80 3.55
C ALA A 32 2.17 9.09 4.28
N ALA A 33 1.22 9.67 5.02
CA ALA A 33 1.47 10.91 5.75
C ALA A 33 2.26 10.68 7.02
N ILE A 34 2.15 9.49 7.61
CA ILE A 34 2.75 9.23 8.92
C ILE A 34 4.11 8.54 8.82
N PHE A 35 4.25 7.62 7.88
CA PHE A 35 5.46 6.80 7.81
C PHE A 35 6.39 7.30 6.74
N ASP A 36 7.67 6.98 6.89
CA ASP A 36 8.65 7.38 5.88
C ASP A 36 8.41 6.63 4.58
N LYS A 37 7.95 5.39 4.70
CA LYS A 37 7.65 4.58 3.54
C LYS A 37 6.51 3.65 3.87
N LEU A 38 5.60 3.49 2.94
CA LEU A 38 4.50 2.55 3.10
C LEU A 38 4.55 1.57 1.94
N ILE A 39 4.60 0.29 2.28
CA ILE A 39 4.60 -0.78 1.29
C ILE A 39 3.21 -1.40 1.29
N VAL A 40 2.52 -1.28 0.17
CA VAL A 40 1.23 -1.91 0.00
C VAL A 40 1.48 -3.27 -0.60
N ALA A 41 1.26 -4.31 0.20
CA ALA A 41 1.63 -5.66 -0.18
C ALA A 41 0.38 -6.46 -0.56
N ILE A 42 0.34 -6.91 -1.80
CA ILE A 42 -0.81 -7.65 -2.29
C ILE A 42 -0.67 -9.10 -1.90
N SER A 43 -1.65 -9.60 -1.15
CA SER A 43 -1.66 -11.00 -0.78
C SER A 43 -2.43 -11.81 -1.80
N GLN A 44 -2.00 -13.04 -1.96
CA GLN A 44 -2.66 -13.96 -2.85
C GLN A 44 -3.42 -14.96 -2.02
N ASN A 45 -4.70 -15.08 -2.24
CA ASN A 45 -5.49 -16.09 -1.54
C ASN A 45 -5.78 -17.21 -2.52
N LEU A 46 -5.11 -18.31 -2.34
CA LEU A 46 -5.22 -19.44 -3.28
C LEU A 46 -6.50 -20.20 -3.14
N GLU A 47 -7.27 -19.93 -2.10
CA GLU A 47 -8.51 -20.67 -1.87
C GLU A 47 -9.71 -20.01 -2.50
N LYS A 48 -9.55 -18.83 -3.04
CA LYS A 48 -10.66 -18.10 -3.63
C LYS A 48 -10.31 -17.68 -5.04
N ASP A 49 -11.33 -17.62 -5.87
CA ASP A 49 -11.16 -17.09 -7.21
C ASP A 49 -11.13 -15.58 -7.14
N PRO A 50 -10.04 -14.95 -7.51
CA PRO A 50 -9.97 -13.49 -7.44
C PRO A 50 -10.79 -12.86 -8.57
N LEU A 51 -11.25 -11.63 -8.32
CA LEU A 51 -11.91 -10.87 -9.38
C LEU A 51 -10.90 -10.43 -10.41
N PHE A 52 -9.70 -10.08 -9.96
CA PHE A 52 -8.66 -9.62 -10.84
C PHE A 52 -7.37 -10.39 -10.57
N ALA A 53 -6.58 -10.60 -11.60
CA ALA A 53 -5.27 -11.22 -11.44
C ALA A 53 -4.37 -10.33 -10.61
N VAL A 54 -3.33 -10.91 -10.02
CA VAL A 54 -2.40 -10.15 -9.18
C VAL A 54 -1.80 -8.98 -9.95
N GLN A 55 -1.39 -9.22 -11.18
CA GLN A 55 -0.79 -8.17 -12.00
C GLN A 55 -1.77 -7.02 -12.24
N GLU A 56 -3.03 -7.33 -12.46
CA GLU A 56 -4.04 -6.30 -12.64
C GLU A 56 -4.24 -5.49 -11.37
N ARG A 57 -4.21 -6.17 -10.21
CA ARG A 57 -4.37 -5.49 -8.94
C ARG A 57 -3.18 -4.58 -8.64
N VAL A 58 -1.97 -5.02 -8.99
CA VAL A 58 -0.78 -4.18 -8.85
C VAL A 58 -0.93 -2.93 -9.70
N GLU A 59 -1.34 -3.10 -10.93
CA GLU A 59 -1.47 -1.97 -11.86
C GLU A 59 -2.54 -0.98 -11.39
N MET A 60 -3.65 -1.49 -10.87
CA MET A 60 -4.69 -0.62 -10.37
C MET A 60 -4.22 0.17 -9.16
N LEU A 61 -3.50 -0.49 -8.25
CA LEU A 61 -2.96 0.19 -7.09
C LEU A 61 -1.94 1.25 -7.49
N GLU A 62 -1.06 0.90 -8.42
CA GLU A 62 -0.06 1.86 -8.87
C GLU A 62 -0.69 3.08 -9.49
N ALA A 63 -1.77 2.87 -10.23
CA ALA A 63 -2.45 3.97 -10.90
C ALA A 63 -3.09 4.95 -9.93
N VAL A 64 -3.52 4.49 -8.77
CA VAL A 64 -4.21 5.35 -7.81
C VAL A 64 -3.33 5.84 -6.66
N THR A 65 -2.09 5.35 -6.59
CA THR A 65 -1.16 5.75 -5.52
C THR A 65 0.05 6.52 -6.05
N TYR A 66 0.11 6.77 -7.35
CA TYR A 66 1.31 7.32 -7.96
C TYR A 66 1.70 8.68 -7.39
N GLU A 67 0.75 9.44 -6.87
CA GLU A 67 1.07 10.75 -6.35
C GLU A 67 1.77 10.68 -4.99
N TRP A 68 1.71 9.57 -4.29
CA TRP A 68 2.40 9.41 -3.02
C TRP A 68 3.75 8.74 -3.27
N LYS A 69 4.79 9.55 -3.27
CA LYS A 69 6.12 9.06 -3.67
C LYS A 69 6.73 8.08 -2.71
N ASN A 70 6.26 8.07 -1.47
CA ASN A 70 6.74 7.13 -0.46
C ASN A 70 5.88 5.87 -0.35
N VAL A 71 4.98 5.65 -1.30
CA VAL A 71 4.17 4.43 -1.33
C VAL A 71 4.71 3.51 -2.42
N GLU A 72 4.92 2.25 -2.04
CA GLU A 72 5.42 1.25 -2.94
C GLU A 72 4.44 0.10 -2.99
N VAL A 73 4.17 -0.46 -4.15
CA VAL A 73 3.24 -1.58 -4.30
C VAL A 73 4.04 -2.83 -4.64
N GLU A 74 3.78 -3.90 -3.92
CA GLU A 74 4.46 -5.18 -4.15
C GLU A 74 3.51 -6.34 -4.27
#